data_2ff73a732b82ce72a72cfd7d3e176604
#
_entry.id   2ff73a732b82ce72a72cfd7d3e176604
#
_cell.length_a   1.000
_cell.length_b   1.000
_cell.length_c   1.000
_cell.angle_alpha   90.00
_cell.angle_beta   90.00
_cell.angle_gamma   90.00
#
_symmetry.space_group_name_H-M   'P 1'
#
loop_
_entity.id
_entity.type
_entity.pdbx_description
1 polymer ?
#
loop_
_entity_poly.entity_id
_entity_poly.type
_entity_poly.pdbx_seq_one_letter_code
_entity_poly.pdbx_strand_id
1 'polypeptide(L)'
;MKKLLAMVLALVMTLSLAVSASAFKDDKDVSADYAEAVAVLNGMGVFKGYEDGSFKPTGDITRAEVAAIVYRVYTQDVKDAKASMYATYNKFSDMTGAGWAAGYIGYCANAEFVKGYPDGSLALDGTLTRAQALVMLTRAFGGFAVPVGDNARMALPTGSLTN
;
A
#
# COMPACT_ATOMS: atom_id res chain seq x y z
N MET A 1 19.40 -42.78 7.27
CA MET A 1 18.43 -41.87 7.91
C MET A 1 19.11 -40.61 8.48
N LYS A 2 20.12 -40.70 9.37
CA LYS A 2 20.76 -39.53 9.98
C LYS A 2 21.45 -38.59 8.97
N LYS A 3 22.06 -39.11 7.88
CA LYS A 3 22.67 -38.27 6.83
C LYS A 3 21.61 -37.54 5.97
N LEU A 4 20.48 -38.16 5.72
CA LEU A 4 19.37 -37.54 4.99
C LEU A 4 18.74 -36.40 5.79
N LEU A 5 18.54 -36.62 7.10
CA LEU A 5 18.03 -35.59 8.01
C LEU A 5 18.97 -34.38 8.11
N ALA A 6 20.30 -34.63 8.17
CA ALA A 6 21.30 -33.56 8.18
C ALA A 6 21.31 -32.76 6.88
N MET A 7 21.14 -33.41 5.72
CA MET A 7 21.05 -32.72 4.42
C MET A 7 19.78 -31.87 4.30
N VAL A 8 18.64 -32.38 4.77
CA VAL A 8 17.39 -31.63 4.79
C VAL A 8 17.47 -30.44 5.73
N LEU A 9 18.07 -30.62 6.92
CA LEU A 9 18.27 -29.52 7.88
C LEU A 9 19.23 -28.45 7.32
N ALA A 10 20.31 -28.85 6.65
CA ALA A 10 21.23 -27.93 6.00
C ALA A 10 20.56 -27.18 4.84
N LEU A 11 19.71 -27.85 4.06
CA LEU A 11 18.95 -27.23 2.98
C LEU A 11 17.93 -26.22 3.51
N VAL A 12 17.24 -26.53 4.59
CA VAL A 12 16.30 -25.61 5.25
C VAL A 12 17.03 -24.42 5.86
N MET A 13 18.20 -24.63 6.46
CA MET A 13 19.01 -23.52 6.99
C MET A 13 19.63 -22.64 5.91
N THR A 14 20.01 -23.20 4.75
CA THR A 14 20.49 -22.39 3.62
C THR A 14 19.37 -21.62 2.93
N LEU A 15 18.13 -22.13 2.91
CA LEU A 15 16.98 -21.42 2.37
C LEU A 15 16.54 -20.26 3.28
N SER A 16 16.72 -20.38 4.61
CA SER A 16 16.39 -19.30 5.56
C SER A 16 17.42 -18.16 5.57
N LEU A 17 18.61 -18.37 5.04
CA LEU A 17 19.65 -17.34 4.89
C LEU A 17 19.56 -16.56 3.57
N ALA A 18 18.69 -16.97 2.65
CA ALA A 18 18.55 -16.34 1.33
C ALA A 18 17.53 -15.19 1.28
N VAL A 19 16.95 -14.76 2.43
CA VAL A 19 15.99 -13.65 2.50
C VAL A 19 16.67 -12.37 2.97
N SER A 20 17.81 -12.05 2.38
CA SER A 20 18.43 -10.72 2.46
C SER A 20 18.80 -10.22 1.07
N ALA A 21 17.99 -10.55 0.06
CA ALA A 21 18.04 -9.78 -1.16
C ALA A 21 17.41 -8.43 -0.83
N SER A 22 18.24 -7.39 -0.72
CA SER A 22 17.81 -5.99 -0.67
C SER A 22 16.74 -5.80 -1.75
N ALA A 23 15.51 -5.47 -1.33
CA ALA A 23 14.40 -5.31 -2.26
C ALA A 23 14.56 -4.00 -3.05
N PHE A 24 15.20 -3.01 -2.42
CA PHE A 24 15.43 -1.68 -2.99
C PHE A 24 16.87 -1.25 -2.75
N LYS A 25 17.41 -0.43 -3.63
CA LYS A 25 18.81 0.04 -3.55
C LYS A 25 19.10 0.88 -2.29
N ASP A 26 18.07 1.41 -1.65
CA ASP A 26 18.11 2.25 -0.45
C ASP A 26 17.51 1.59 0.79
N ASP A 27 17.41 0.25 0.82
CA ASP A 27 16.90 -0.52 1.96
C ASP A 27 17.62 -0.21 3.28
N LYS A 28 18.91 0.13 3.20
CA LYS A 28 19.70 0.54 4.38
C LYS A 28 19.17 1.82 5.05
N ASP A 29 18.43 2.63 4.32
CA ASP A 29 17.86 3.90 4.80
C ASP A 29 16.46 3.68 5.41
N VAL A 30 15.91 2.47 5.31
CA VAL A 30 14.66 2.08 5.97
C VAL A 30 14.94 1.84 7.45
N SER A 31 14.19 2.50 8.33
CA SER A 31 14.30 2.25 9.77
C SER A 31 14.05 0.78 10.10
N ALA A 32 14.81 0.25 11.06
CA ALA A 32 14.67 -1.13 11.52
C ALA A 32 13.24 -1.47 11.97
N ASP A 33 12.51 -0.49 12.50
CA ASP A 33 11.12 -0.66 12.94
C ASP A 33 10.16 -0.98 11.80
N TYR A 34 10.51 -0.60 10.57
CA TYR A 34 9.65 -0.78 9.38
C TYR A 34 10.22 -1.74 8.34
N ALA A 35 11.47 -2.16 8.50
CA ALA A 35 12.19 -2.96 7.51
C ALA A 35 11.46 -4.27 7.17
N GLU A 36 10.97 -4.99 8.18
CA GLU A 36 10.19 -6.22 7.98
C GLU A 36 8.89 -5.96 7.22
N ALA A 37 8.15 -4.91 7.59
CA ALA A 37 6.91 -4.58 6.92
C ALA A 37 7.13 -4.19 5.45
N VAL A 38 8.18 -3.43 5.16
CA VAL A 38 8.56 -3.05 3.78
C VAL A 38 8.93 -4.29 2.98
N ALA A 39 9.75 -5.19 3.54
CA ALA A 39 10.16 -6.43 2.88
C ALA A 39 8.96 -7.34 2.59
N VAL A 40 8.05 -7.52 3.54
CA VAL A 40 6.84 -8.34 3.37
C VAL A 40 5.93 -7.74 2.28
N LEU A 41 5.64 -6.45 2.33
CA LEU A 41 4.76 -5.79 1.35
C LEU A 41 5.37 -5.73 -0.05
N ASN A 42 6.70 -5.64 -0.15
CA ASN A 42 7.41 -5.80 -1.41
C ASN A 42 7.32 -7.24 -1.92
N GLY A 43 7.61 -8.23 -1.08
CA GLY A 43 7.50 -9.66 -1.42
C GLY A 43 6.09 -10.04 -1.86
N MET A 44 5.05 -9.41 -1.32
CA MET A 44 3.66 -9.54 -1.74
C MET A 44 3.35 -8.78 -3.05
N GLY A 45 4.27 -7.96 -3.56
CA GLY A 45 4.07 -7.14 -4.76
C GLY A 45 3.20 -5.90 -4.56
N VAL A 46 2.91 -5.54 -3.30
CA VAL A 46 2.15 -4.33 -2.95
C VAL A 46 3.02 -3.08 -3.12
N PHE A 47 4.24 -3.12 -2.54
CA PHE A 47 5.25 -2.09 -2.76
C PHE A 47 6.11 -2.48 -3.97
N LYS A 48 6.19 -1.59 -4.95
CA LYS A 48 6.99 -1.79 -6.17
C LYS A 48 8.21 -0.88 -6.22
N GLY A 49 8.26 0.14 -5.38
CA GLY A 49 9.27 1.18 -5.45
C GLY A 49 9.15 2.05 -6.70
N TYR A 50 10.20 2.80 -6.96
CA TYR A 50 10.32 3.70 -8.11
C TYR A 50 11.09 3.03 -9.26
N GLU A 51 10.98 3.58 -10.46
CA GLU A 51 11.65 3.07 -11.66
C GLU A 51 13.19 3.01 -11.51
N ASP A 52 13.73 3.89 -10.67
CA ASP A 52 15.16 3.91 -10.37
C ASP A 52 15.59 2.81 -9.38
N GLY A 53 14.67 1.96 -8.93
CA GLY A 53 14.92 0.88 -7.98
C GLY A 53 14.97 1.32 -6.52
N SER A 54 14.60 2.56 -6.19
CA SER A 54 14.51 3.06 -4.81
C SER A 54 13.14 2.86 -4.19
N PHE A 55 13.09 2.86 -2.85
CA PHE A 55 11.87 2.91 -2.06
C PHE A 55 11.56 4.33 -1.55
N LYS A 56 12.60 5.14 -1.30
CA LYS A 56 12.55 6.50 -0.76
C LYS A 56 11.85 6.57 0.60
N PRO A 57 12.37 5.89 1.63
CA PRO A 57 11.71 5.73 2.93
C PRO A 57 11.42 7.05 3.66
N THR A 58 12.16 8.10 3.35
CA THR A 58 11.99 9.45 3.92
C THR A 58 11.29 10.42 2.96
N GLY A 59 10.90 9.94 1.78
CA GLY A 59 10.19 10.74 0.79
C GLY A 59 8.72 10.96 1.16
N ASP A 60 8.17 12.04 0.67
CA ASP A 60 6.73 12.25 0.72
C ASP A 60 6.02 11.29 -0.22
N ILE A 61 4.82 10.84 0.17
CA ILE A 61 3.97 9.99 -0.66
C ILE A 61 2.78 10.79 -1.20
N THR A 62 2.48 10.60 -2.47
CA THR A 62 1.36 11.27 -3.13
C THR A 62 0.04 10.51 -2.96
N ARG A 63 -1.09 11.21 -3.22
CA ARG A 63 -2.41 10.57 -3.21
C ARG A 63 -2.53 9.48 -4.26
N ALA A 64 -1.93 9.67 -5.41
CA ALA A 64 -1.89 8.68 -6.49
C ALA A 64 -1.15 7.41 -6.07
N GLU A 65 -0.01 7.55 -5.40
CA GLU A 65 0.78 6.42 -4.91
C GLU A 65 0.04 5.62 -3.82
N VAL A 66 -0.59 6.31 -2.86
CA VAL A 66 -1.39 5.62 -1.84
C VAL A 66 -2.60 4.93 -2.46
N ALA A 67 -3.26 5.51 -3.47
CA ALA A 67 -4.34 4.84 -4.18
C ALA A 67 -3.88 3.53 -4.84
N ALA A 68 -2.69 3.51 -5.44
CA ALA A 68 -2.13 2.28 -6.01
C ALA A 68 -1.84 1.20 -4.95
N ILE A 69 -1.32 1.59 -3.80
CA ILE A 69 -1.08 0.69 -2.67
C ILE A 69 -2.41 0.11 -2.16
N VAL A 70 -3.40 0.96 -1.89
CA VAL A 70 -4.72 0.55 -1.43
C VAL A 70 -5.38 -0.41 -2.43
N TYR A 71 -5.32 -0.08 -3.72
CA TYR A 71 -5.83 -0.95 -4.78
C TYR A 71 -5.23 -2.35 -4.71
N ARG A 72 -3.89 -2.46 -4.68
CA ARG A 72 -3.19 -3.76 -4.68
C ARG A 72 -3.50 -4.58 -3.43
N VAL A 73 -3.51 -3.94 -2.26
CA VAL A 73 -3.85 -4.64 -1.02
C VAL A 73 -5.29 -5.12 -1.02
N TYR A 74 -6.23 -4.28 -1.44
CA TYR A 74 -7.65 -4.61 -1.39
C TYR A 74 -8.07 -5.64 -2.43
N THR A 75 -7.61 -5.48 -3.66
CA THR A 75 -7.98 -6.37 -4.78
C THR A 75 -7.08 -7.59 -4.89
N GLN A 76 -5.91 -7.58 -4.22
CA GLN A 76 -4.83 -8.56 -4.39
C GLN A 76 -4.33 -8.66 -5.84
N ASP A 77 -4.65 -7.68 -6.68
CA ASP A 77 -4.17 -7.56 -8.04
C ASP A 77 -2.80 -6.88 -8.09
N VAL A 78 -1.79 -7.58 -7.56
CA VAL A 78 -0.41 -7.06 -7.46
C VAL A 78 0.28 -6.93 -8.83
N LYS A 79 -0.28 -7.53 -9.85
CA LYS A 79 0.19 -7.39 -11.24
C LYS A 79 -0.48 -6.23 -11.99
N ASP A 80 -1.41 -5.55 -11.33
CA ASP A 80 -2.17 -4.41 -11.89
C ASP A 80 -2.96 -4.76 -13.17
N ALA A 81 -3.27 -6.05 -13.35
CA ALA A 81 -3.87 -6.57 -14.58
C ALA A 81 -5.26 -6.00 -14.86
N LYS A 82 -5.99 -5.61 -13.83
CA LYS A 82 -7.36 -5.09 -13.94
C LYS A 82 -7.45 -3.58 -13.71
N ALA A 83 -6.36 -2.92 -13.31
CA ALA A 83 -6.38 -1.50 -13.00
C ALA A 83 -6.86 -0.65 -14.18
N SER A 84 -6.42 -0.97 -15.39
CA SER A 84 -6.81 -0.24 -16.62
C SER A 84 -8.31 -0.22 -16.88
N MET A 85 -9.08 -1.20 -16.38
CA MET A 85 -10.53 -1.24 -16.53
C MET A 85 -11.23 -0.05 -15.87
N TYR A 86 -10.59 0.55 -14.87
CA TYR A 86 -11.11 1.70 -14.12
C TYR A 86 -10.53 3.04 -14.59
N ALA A 87 -9.63 3.04 -15.56
CA ALA A 87 -8.96 4.25 -16.03
C ALA A 87 -9.91 5.30 -16.65
N THR A 88 -11.05 4.84 -17.14
CA THR A 88 -12.11 5.73 -17.72
C THR A 88 -13.07 6.29 -16.67
N TYR A 89 -12.94 5.89 -15.40
CA TYR A 89 -13.79 6.38 -14.34
C TYR A 89 -13.34 7.79 -13.88
N ASN A 90 -13.90 8.80 -14.53
CA ASN A 90 -13.57 10.20 -14.32
C ASN A 90 -14.50 10.86 -13.28
N LYS A 91 -14.18 10.69 -11.99
CA LYS A 91 -14.92 11.36 -10.91
C LYS A 91 -14.36 12.75 -10.57
N PHE A 92 -13.07 12.96 -10.83
CA PHE A 92 -12.37 14.19 -10.44
C PHE A 92 -11.95 15.01 -11.65
N SER A 93 -11.92 16.33 -11.49
CA SER A 93 -11.62 17.28 -12.56
C SER A 93 -10.16 17.20 -13.08
N ASP A 94 -9.24 16.70 -12.25
CA ASP A 94 -7.83 16.59 -12.54
C ASP A 94 -7.40 15.21 -13.07
N MET A 95 -8.33 14.29 -13.35
CA MET A 95 -8.03 12.94 -13.85
C MET A 95 -7.27 12.92 -15.18
N THR A 96 -7.35 13.97 -15.97
CA THR A 96 -6.58 14.07 -17.23
C THR A 96 -5.06 13.98 -16.99
N GLY A 97 -4.58 14.43 -15.82
CA GLY A 97 -3.18 14.32 -15.41
C GLY A 97 -2.82 13.00 -14.72
N ALA A 98 -3.78 12.10 -14.50
CA ALA A 98 -3.57 10.91 -13.68
C ALA A 98 -2.58 9.89 -14.28
N GLY A 99 -2.38 9.87 -15.61
CA GLY A 99 -1.39 9.02 -16.27
C GLY A 99 -1.45 7.57 -15.80
N TRP A 100 -0.33 7.07 -15.26
CA TRP A 100 -0.18 5.71 -14.73
C TRP A 100 -1.15 5.37 -13.60
N ALA A 101 -1.59 6.38 -12.85
CA ALA A 101 -2.41 6.22 -11.65
C ALA A 101 -3.93 6.16 -11.96
N ALA A 102 -4.35 6.47 -13.20
CA ALA A 102 -5.75 6.61 -13.55
C ALA A 102 -6.62 5.40 -13.14
N GLY A 103 -6.14 4.20 -13.39
CA GLY A 103 -6.87 2.98 -13.03
C GLY A 103 -7.01 2.75 -11.53
N TYR A 104 -5.97 3.01 -10.77
CA TYR A 104 -5.99 2.85 -9.31
C TYR A 104 -6.92 3.86 -8.66
N ILE A 105 -6.82 5.11 -9.10
CA ILE A 105 -7.67 6.19 -8.60
C ILE A 105 -9.12 5.93 -8.99
N GLY A 106 -9.39 5.54 -10.24
CA GLY A 106 -10.72 5.20 -10.71
C GLY A 106 -11.35 4.10 -9.87
N TYR A 107 -10.61 3.03 -9.56
CA TYR A 107 -11.08 2.00 -8.64
C TYR A 107 -11.38 2.53 -7.25
N CYS A 108 -10.41 3.23 -6.63
CA CYS A 108 -10.56 3.76 -5.27
C CYS A 108 -11.69 4.79 -5.17
N ALA A 109 -11.94 5.55 -6.22
CA ALA A 109 -13.05 6.51 -6.29
C ALA A 109 -14.40 5.80 -6.43
N ASN A 110 -14.48 4.75 -7.25
CA ASN A 110 -15.68 3.93 -7.41
C ASN A 110 -16.04 3.18 -6.12
N ALA A 111 -15.02 2.71 -5.40
CA ALA A 111 -15.16 2.04 -4.11
C ALA A 111 -15.28 3.02 -2.92
N GLU A 112 -15.31 4.33 -3.17
CA GLU A 112 -15.37 5.40 -2.17
C GLU A 112 -14.22 5.44 -1.15
N PHE A 113 -13.11 4.78 -1.44
CA PHE A 113 -11.90 4.81 -0.60
C PHE A 113 -11.24 6.19 -0.64
N VAL A 114 -11.33 6.88 -1.79
CA VAL A 114 -10.90 8.25 -1.95
C VAL A 114 -12.08 9.16 -2.23
N LYS A 115 -12.08 10.32 -1.59
CA LYS A 115 -13.02 11.43 -1.85
C LYS A 115 -12.20 12.65 -2.21
N GLY A 116 -12.61 13.35 -3.26
CA GLY A 116 -11.96 14.58 -3.69
C GLY A 116 -12.22 15.76 -2.77
N TYR A 117 -11.78 16.89 -3.20
CA TYR A 117 -12.03 18.19 -2.57
C TYR A 117 -13.34 18.81 -3.06
N PRO A 118 -13.84 19.85 -2.36
CA PRO A 118 -15.07 20.56 -2.77
C PRO A 118 -15.00 21.20 -4.16
N ASP A 119 -13.79 21.47 -4.68
CA ASP A 119 -13.55 21.99 -6.03
C ASP A 119 -13.65 20.91 -7.12
N GLY A 120 -13.94 19.67 -6.73
CA GLY A 120 -14.05 18.53 -7.61
C GLY A 120 -12.72 17.88 -7.98
N SER A 121 -11.59 18.34 -7.48
CA SER A 121 -10.27 17.73 -7.70
C SER A 121 -9.94 16.63 -6.71
N LEU A 122 -8.97 15.77 -7.05
CA LEU A 122 -8.34 14.84 -6.13
C LEU A 122 -7.02 15.39 -5.57
N ALA A 123 -6.38 16.31 -6.24
CA ALA A 123 -5.01 16.76 -6.03
C ALA A 123 -4.01 15.59 -6.16
N LEU A 124 -3.91 15.03 -7.36
CA LEU A 124 -3.17 13.80 -7.70
C LEU A 124 -1.75 13.77 -7.14
N ASP A 125 -0.99 14.82 -7.38
CA ASP A 125 0.41 14.97 -6.98
C ASP A 125 0.56 15.60 -5.57
N GLY A 126 -0.58 15.84 -4.90
CA GLY A 126 -0.59 16.39 -3.56
C GLY A 126 -0.03 15.36 -2.56
N THR A 127 0.95 15.79 -1.75
CA THR A 127 1.45 14.99 -0.64
C THR A 127 0.38 14.74 0.41
N LEU A 128 0.35 13.54 0.94
CA LEU A 128 -0.59 13.15 1.98
C LEU A 128 -0.02 13.45 3.36
N THR A 129 -0.83 14.09 4.20
CA THR A 129 -0.60 14.05 5.64
C THR A 129 -0.91 12.67 6.20
N ARG A 130 -0.34 12.34 7.38
CA ARG A 130 -0.67 11.08 8.09
C ARG A 130 -2.18 10.93 8.32
N ALA A 131 -2.87 12.01 8.64
CA ALA A 131 -4.31 12.00 8.85
C ALA A 131 -5.08 11.63 7.57
N GLN A 132 -4.70 12.20 6.43
CA GLN A 132 -5.33 11.90 5.15
C GLN A 132 -5.07 10.46 4.70
N ALA A 133 -3.84 9.96 4.86
CA ALA A 133 -3.51 8.57 4.57
C ALA A 133 -4.33 7.61 5.45
N LEU A 134 -4.43 7.91 6.75
CA LEU A 134 -5.22 7.11 7.69
C LEU A 134 -6.71 7.07 7.30
N VAL A 135 -7.28 8.19 6.85
CA VAL A 135 -8.67 8.25 6.37
C VAL A 135 -8.87 7.35 5.15
N MET A 136 -7.94 7.36 4.19
CA MET A 136 -8.02 6.48 3.01
C MET A 136 -7.97 5.01 3.40
N LEU A 137 -7.02 4.64 4.27
CA LEU A 137 -6.86 3.28 4.77
C LEU A 137 -8.09 2.83 5.58
N THR A 138 -8.63 3.70 6.44
CA THR A 138 -9.83 3.41 7.23
C THR A 138 -11.04 3.14 6.33
N ARG A 139 -11.24 3.92 5.28
CA ARG A 139 -12.32 3.69 4.31
C ARG A 139 -12.14 2.38 3.57
N ALA A 140 -10.91 2.04 3.17
CA ALA A 140 -10.62 0.81 2.44
C ALA A 140 -10.81 -0.45 3.31
N PHE A 141 -10.44 -0.39 4.59
CA PHE A 141 -10.39 -1.58 5.45
C PHE A 141 -11.47 -1.60 6.55
N GLY A 142 -12.46 -0.71 6.48
CA GLY A 142 -13.65 -0.76 7.36
C GLY A 142 -13.42 -0.36 8.81
N GLY A 143 -12.35 0.37 9.07
CA GLY A 143 -12.01 0.85 10.40
C GLY A 143 -11.20 -0.14 11.24
N PHE A 144 -10.15 0.39 11.86
CA PHE A 144 -9.32 -0.37 12.79
C PHE A 144 -9.73 -0.04 14.21
N ALA A 145 -9.87 -1.06 15.07
CA ALA A 145 -9.85 -0.83 16.51
C ALA A 145 -8.41 -0.45 16.89
N VAL A 146 -8.16 0.83 17.11
CA VAL A 146 -6.88 1.29 17.63
C VAL A 146 -6.94 1.22 19.15
N PRO A 147 -6.12 0.43 19.83
CA PRO A 147 -6.00 0.51 21.27
C PRO A 147 -5.40 1.87 21.63
N VAL A 148 -6.18 2.73 22.26
CA VAL A 148 -5.70 4.01 22.77
C VAL A 148 -5.55 3.84 24.28
N GLY A 149 -4.32 3.52 24.73
CA GLY A 149 -4.03 3.29 26.15
C GLY A 149 -4.69 2.04 26.71
N ASP A 150 -4.44 1.78 27.99
CA ASP A 150 -4.84 0.52 28.64
C ASP A 150 -6.34 0.28 28.74
N ASN A 151 -7.20 1.27 28.44
CA ASN A 151 -8.66 1.16 28.60
C ASN A 151 -9.51 1.83 27.52
N ALA A 152 -8.93 2.35 26.45
CA ALA A 152 -9.71 3.02 25.40
C ALA A 152 -9.59 2.26 24.06
N ARG A 153 -10.64 1.52 23.72
CA ARG A 153 -10.83 1.00 22.37
C ARG A 153 -11.62 2.03 21.58
N MET A 154 -10.99 2.77 20.69
CA MET A 154 -11.72 3.54 19.68
C MET A 154 -12.14 2.57 18.57
N ALA A 155 -13.32 1.98 18.74
CA ALA A 155 -14.00 1.34 17.64
C ALA A 155 -14.52 2.45 16.71
N LEU A 156 -13.90 2.60 15.55
CA LEU A 156 -14.52 3.40 14.49
C LEU A 156 -15.80 2.67 14.09
N PRO A 157 -16.95 3.36 14.03
CA PRO A 157 -18.22 2.71 13.73
C PRO A 157 -18.16 2.11 12.33
N THR A 158 -18.26 0.79 12.25
CA THR A 158 -18.30 0.01 11.00
C THR A 158 -19.53 0.30 10.15
N GLY A 159 -20.46 1.09 10.62
CA GLY A 159 -21.71 1.43 9.93
C GLY A 159 -21.76 2.83 9.31
N SER A 160 -20.72 3.65 9.44
CA SER A 160 -20.75 5.03 8.94
C SER A 160 -20.27 5.21 7.51
N LEU A 161 -19.93 4.13 6.82
CA LEU A 161 -19.39 4.19 5.45
C LEU A 161 -20.43 3.85 4.36
N THR A 162 -21.69 3.67 4.75
CA THR A 162 -22.79 3.32 3.81
C THR A 162 -23.79 4.45 3.61
N ASN A 163 -23.34 5.70 3.64
CA ASN A 163 -24.17 6.82 3.15
C ASN A 163 -23.34 7.77 2.30
#